data_db173be82c183301f635a48e85f435e4
#
_entry.id   db173be82c183301f635a48e85f435e4
#
_cell.length_a   1.000
_cell.length_b   1.000
_cell.length_c   1.000
_cell.angle_alpha   90.00
_cell.angle_beta   90.00
_cell.angle_gamma   90.00
#
_symmetry.space_group_name_H-M   'P 1'
#
loop_
_entity.id
_entity.type
_entity.pdbx_description
1 polymer ?
#
loop_
_entity_poly.entity_id
_entity_poly.type
_entity_poly.pdbx_seq_one_letter_code
_entity_poly.pdbx_strand_id
1 'polypeptide(L)'
;RKKYQGEIKTDRYGRKIPKHGHGTVNLDNPTSSTSTIMKAVLDLYERITDKTLLIRRVYITANQLTDEKLAAAEPVYQQMNLFTDYLKSEVSEAEQKAEKEKQEKERKLQEAMLSVKKKFGKNAILKGSSLQEGSTTIERNNQIGGHRA
;
A
#
# COMPACT_ATOMS: atom_id res chain seq x y z
N ARG A 1 -2.75 23.83 -22.19
CA ARG A 1 -2.00 23.07 -21.16
C ARG A 1 -1.37 24.08 -20.20
N LYS A 2 -1.69 24.01 -18.90
CA LYS A 2 -0.99 24.82 -17.89
C LYS A 2 0.47 24.40 -17.87
N LYS A 3 1.38 25.37 -17.95
CA LYS A 3 2.82 25.14 -17.94
C LYS A 3 3.22 24.69 -16.52
N TYR A 4 3.95 23.59 -16.42
CA TYR A 4 4.46 23.10 -15.13
C TYR A 4 5.41 24.15 -14.50
N GLN A 5 5.17 24.49 -13.24
CA GLN A 5 5.94 25.51 -12.51
C GLN A 5 6.86 24.92 -11.44
N GLY A 6 6.89 23.58 -11.30
CA GLY A 6 7.71 22.90 -10.31
C GLY A 6 9.16 22.71 -10.75
N GLU A 7 9.93 22.04 -9.91
CA GLU A 7 11.35 21.76 -10.15
C GLU A 7 11.52 20.80 -11.34
N ILE A 8 12.41 21.16 -12.27
CA ILE A 8 12.73 20.36 -13.46
C ILE A 8 14.13 19.75 -13.27
N LYS A 9 14.26 18.45 -13.52
CA LYS A 9 15.53 17.72 -13.54
C LYS A 9 15.84 17.24 -14.96
N THR A 10 17.12 17.04 -15.24
CA THR A 10 17.57 16.40 -16.48
C THR A 10 17.77 14.91 -16.23
N ASP A 11 17.15 14.07 -17.04
CA ASP A 11 17.35 12.63 -16.97
C ASP A 11 18.68 12.20 -17.63
N ARG A 12 19.02 10.90 -17.52
CA ARG A 12 20.24 10.34 -18.09
C ARG A 12 20.34 10.47 -19.63
N TYR A 13 19.23 10.79 -20.28
CA TYR A 13 19.18 11.00 -21.75
C TYR A 13 19.15 12.48 -22.14
N GLY A 14 19.42 13.39 -21.19
CA GLY A 14 19.40 14.82 -21.43
C GLY A 14 18.02 15.47 -21.53
N ARG A 15 16.93 14.74 -21.22
CA ARG A 15 15.57 15.27 -21.33
C ARG A 15 15.19 16.00 -20.04
N LYS A 16 14.58 17.17 -20.19
CA LYS A 16 14.00 17.93 -19.08
C LYS A 16 12.71 17.28 -18.63
N ILE A 17 12.67 16.76 -17.42
CA ILE A 17 11.53 16.09 -16.84
C ILE A 17 11.16 16.75 -15.49
N PRO A 18 9.87 16.77 -15.11
CA PRO A 18 9.49 17.17 -13.77
C PRO A 18 10.20 16.30 -12.72
N LYS A 19 10.58 16.91 -11.61
CA LYS A 19 11.11 16.14 -10.48
C LYS A 19 10.07 15.11 -10.05
N HIS A 20 10.49 13.86 -9.88
CA HIS A 20 9.60 12.80 -9.37
C HIS A 20 9.21 13.08 -7.91
N GLY A 21 7.96 12.83 -7.59
CA GLY A 21 7.49 12.82 -6.20
C GLY A 21 8.15 11.66 -5.45
N HIS A 22 8.66 11.94 -4.26
CA HIS A 22 9.25 10.94 -3.37
C HIS A 22 8.85 11.26 -1.94
N GLY A 23 8.56 10.24 -1.16
CA GLY A 23 8.22 10.38 0.24
C GLY A 23 8.25 9.04 0.95
N THR A 24 8.27 9.11 2.26
CA THR A 24 8.23 7.95 3.15
C THR A 24 7.11 8.15 4.16
N VAL A 25 6.46 7.08 4.53
CA VAL A 25 5.50 7.03 5.62
C VAL A 25 5.84 5.84 6.52
N ASN A 26 5.86 6.06 7.81
CA ASN A 26 6.00 5.01 8.80
C ASN A 26 4.60 4.55 9.21
N LEU A 27 4.45 3.26 9.43
CA LEU A 27 3.27 2.68 10.05
C LEU A 27 3.51 2.60 11.55
N ASP A 28 2.50 2.93 12.35
CA ASP A 28 2.61 2.94 13.82
C ASP A 28 2.89 1.55 14.38
N ASN A 29 2.35 0.53 13.72
CA ASN A 29 2.56 -0.86 14.09
C ASN A 29 2.86 -1.71 12.84
N PRO A 30 3.68 -2.77 12.95
CA PRO A 30 3.85 -3.75 11.89
C PRO A 30 2.50 -4.34 11.49
N THR A 31 2.20 -4.37 10.19
CA THR A 31 0.92 -4.90 9.71
C THR A 31 1.05 -5.54 8.34
N SER A 32 0.29 -6.60 8.11
CA SER A 32 0.05 -7.22 6.80
C SER A 32 -1.29 -6.79 6.17
N SER A 33 -2.06 -5.92 6.85
CA SER A 33 -3.35 -5.43 6.35
C SER A 33 -3.18 -4.57 5.11
N THR A 34 -3.75 -5.03 4.00
CA THR A 34 -3.75 -4.29 2.73
C THR A 34 -4.49 -2.96 2.86
N SER A 35 -5.56 -2.91 3.64
CA SER A 35 -6.37 -1.70 3.84
C SER A 35 -5.57 -0.62 4.57
N THR A 36 -4.84 -0.98 5.62
CA THR A 36 -3.99 -0.06 6.39
C THR A 36 -2.84 0.46 5.54
N ILE A 37 -2.13 -0.43 4.85
CA ILE A 37 -1.02 -0.07 3.95
C ILE A 37 -1.52 0.85 2.83
N MET A 38 -2.66 0.52 2.21
CA MET A 38 -3.24 1.30 1.12
C MET A 38 -3.62 2.70 1.58
N LYS A 39 -4.22 2.85 2.77
CA LYS A 39 -4.56 4.15 3.34
C LYS A 39 -3.32 5.00 3.53
N ALA A 40 -2.28 4.48 4.17
CA ALA A 40 -1.02 5.20 4.39
C ALA A 40 -0.34 5.61 3.06
N VAL A 41 -0.36 4.74 2.06
CA VAL A 41 0.19 5.04 0.72
C VAL A 41 -0.62 6.11 0.00
N LEU A 42 -1.96 6.07 0.09
CA LEU A 42 -2.82 7.09 -0.53
C LEU A 42 -2.63 8.46 0.13
N ASP A 43 -2.57 8.51 1.45
CA ASP A 43 -2.31 9.75 2.19
C ASP A 43 -0.92 10.34 1.83
N LEU A 44 0.10 9.48 1.72
CA LEU A 44 1.41 9.90 1.25
C LEU A 44 1.36 10.41 -0.20
N TYR A 45 0.71 9.65 -1.08
CA TYR A 45 0.56 9.99 -2.48
C TYR A 45 -0.10 11.37 -2.67
N GLU A 46 -1.16 11.68 -1.92
CA GLU A 46 -1.82 12.99 -2.00
C GLU A 46 -0.92 14.15 -1.56
N ARG A 47 -0.03 13.90 -0.59
CA ARG A 47 0.92 14.92 -0.10
C ARG A 47 2.06 15.21 -1.06
N ILE A 48 2.55 14.19 -1.79
CA ILE A 48 3.76 14.34 -2.61
C ILE A 48 3.49 14.53 -4.11
N THR A 49 2.24 14.34 -4.54
CA THR A 49 1.89 14.33 -5.96
C THR A 49 1.36 15.68 -6.41
N ASP A 50 1.92 16.20 -7.50
CA ASP A 50 1.34 17.34 -8.21
C ASP A 50 0.18 16.88 -9.09
N LYS A 51 -1.04 17.26 -8.72
CA LYS A 51 -2.28 16.89 -9.42
C LYS A 51 -2.40 17.47 -10.85
N THR A 52 -1.51 18.38 -11.23
CA THR A 52 -1.47 18.95 -12.59
C THR A 52 -0.70 18.06 -13.56
N LEU A 53 0.05 17.09 -13.07
CA LEU A 53 0.86 16.19 -13.86
C LEU A 53 0.16 14.84 -14.07
N LEU A 54 0.35 14.28 -15.27
CA LEU A 54 -0.03 12.90 -15.55
C LEU A 54 0.99 11.95 -14.93
N ILE A 55 0.50 10.99 -14.15
CA ILE A 55 1.35 9.98 -13.52
C ILE A 55 1.53 8.82 -14.46
N ARG A 56 2.78 8.54 -14.78
CA ARG A 56 3.17 7.44 -15.65
C ARG A 56 3.49 6.16 -14.89
N ARG A 57 4.06 6.29 -13.68
CA ARG A 57 4.53 5.15 -12.91
C ARG A 57 4.55 5.46 -11.42
N VAL A 58 4.19 4.48 -10.63
CA VAL A 58 4.25 4.51 -9.17
C VAL A 58 5.12 3.33 -8.73
N TYR A 59 6.04 3.57 -7.80
CA TYR A 59 6.82 2.54 -7.11
C TYR A 59 6.49 2.60 -5.63
N ILE A 60 6.23 1.45 -5.05
CA ILE A 60 6.01 1.29 -3.62
C ILE A 60 7.05 0.29 -3.14
N THR A 61 7.81 0.67 -2.11
CA THR A 61 8.81 -0.19 -1.48
C THR A 61 8.46 -0.32 -0.01
N ALA A 62 8.36 -1.55 0.47
CA ALA A 62 8.22 -1.84 1.89
C ALA A 62 9.62 -2.11 2.47
N ASN A 63 9.99 -1.38 3.51
CA ASN A 63 11.24 -1.54 4.23
C ASN A 63 10.96 -2.18 5.60
N GLN A 64 12.00 -2.69 6.26
CA GLN A 64 11.93 -3.27 7.61
C GLN A 64 10.87 -4.37 7.72
N LEU A 65 10.86 -5.29 6.74
CA LEU A 65 9.95 -6.42 6.76
C LEU A 65 10.33 -7.38 7.88
N THR A 66 9.33 -7.78 8.67
CA THR A 66 9.47 -8.76 9.74
C THR A 66 8.55 -9.93 9.47
N ASP A 67 8.95 -11.13 9.83
CA ASP A 67 8.09 -12.30 9.75
C ASP A 67 6.87 -12.12 10.66
N GLU A 68 5.67 -12.41 10.15
CA GLU A 68 4.41 -12.21 10.89
C GLU A 68 4.38 -13.00 12.20
N LYS A 69 5.02 -14.19 12.23
CA LYS A 69 5.09 -15.01 13.44
C LYS A 69 5.99 -14.40 14.50
N LEU A 70 7.09 -13.76 14.08
CA LEU A 70 8.01 -13.07 14.98
C LEU A 70 7.37 -11.77 15.50
N ALA A 71 6.71 -11.01 14.62
CA ALA A 71 6.02 -9.80 15.00
C ALA A 71 4.86 -10.04 16.00
N ALA A 72 4.19 -11.19 15.92
CA ALA A 72 3.15 -11.58 16.87
C ALA A 72 3.71 -12.01 18.25
N ALA A 73 4.99 -12.41 18.31
CA ALA A 73 5.66 -12.85 19.54
C ALA A 73 6.33 -11.70 20.31
N GLU A 74 6.64 -10.60 19.63
CA GLU A 74 7.22 -9.44 20.29
C GLU A 74 6.14 -8.59 20.98
N PRO A 75 6.31 -8.27 22.27
CA PRO A 75 5.41 -7.35 22.94
C PRO A 75 5.50 -5.98 22.27
N VAL A 76 4.40 -5.48 21.76
CA VAL A 76 4.33 -4.12 21.22
C VAL A 76 4.47 -3.16 22.40
N TYR A 77 5.66 -2.62 22.60
CA TYR A 77 5.88 -1.54 23.55
C TYR A 77 5.26 -0.26 22.99
N GLN A 78 4.02 0.01 23.35
CA GLN A 78 3.45 1.33 23.13
C GLN A 78 3.99 2.26 24.19
N GLN A 79 4.69 3.31 23.78
CA GLN A 79 5.06 4.39 24.66
C GLN A 79 3.78 5.10 25.08
N MET A 80 3.33 4.83 26.31
CA MET A 80 2.15 5.46 26.89
C MET A 80 2.42 6.95 27.09
N ASN A 81 1.63 7.79 26.45
CA ASN A 81 1.64 9.23 26.68
C ASN A 81 0.84 9.53 27.94
N LEU A 82 1.51 9.97 29.00
CA LEU A 82 0.94 10.21 30.33
C LEU A 82 -0.28 11.15 30.33
N PHE A 83 -0.44 11.99 29.31
CA PHE A 83 -1.51 12.99 29.22
C PHE A 83 -2.64 12.64 28.25
N THR A 84 -2.48 11.64 27.40
CA THR A 84 -3.48 11.33 26.34
C THR A 84 -4.32 10.08 26.66
N ASP A 85 -3.86 9.23 27.55
CA ASP A 85 -4.46 7.91 27.76
C ASP A 85 -5.69 7.91 28.68
N TYR A 86 -5.84 8.89 29.54
CA TYR A 86 -7.00 8.95 30.46
C TYR A 86 -8.33 9.30 29.75
N LEU A 87 -8.30 9.96 28.59
CA LEU A 87 -9.50 10.31 27.83
C LEU A 87 -9.83 9.33 26.70
N LYS A 88 -8.90 8.42 26.38
CA LYS A 88 -9.09 7.43 25.31
C LYS A 88 -9.55 6.06 25.78
N SER A 89 -9.60 5.80 27.08
CA SER A 89 -9.71 4.42 27.59
C SER A 89 -11.09 3.78 27.43
N GLU A 90 -12.17 4.51 27.39
CA GLU A 90 -13.51 3.89 27.36
C GLU A 90 -14.12 3.72 25.95
N VAL A 91 -13.83 4.64 25.03
CA VAL A 91 -14.27 4.52 23.61
C VAL A 91 -13.40 3.54 22.84
N SER A 92 -12.23 3.26 23.35
CA SER A 92 -11.13 2.57 22.70
C SER A 92 -11.27 1.04 22.62
N GLU A 93 -11.88 0.37 23.62
CA GLU A 93 -11.87 -1.11 23.64
C GLU A 93 -12.81 -1.73 22.60
N ALA A 94 -13.99 -1.16 22.43
CA ALA A 94 -14.96 -1.65 21.44
C ALA A 94 -14.47 -1.39 20.00
N GLU A 95 -13.87 -0.21 19.76
CA GLU A 95 -13.30 0.15 18.46
C GLU A 95 -12.06 -0.69 18.15
N GLN A 96 -11.17 -0.92 19.12
CA GLN A 96 -10.00 -1.77 18.95
C GLN A 96 -10.39 -3.24 18.69
N LYS A 97 -11.44 -3.74 19.35
CA LYS A 97 -11.95 -5.08 19.12
C LYS A 97 -12.55 -5.22 17.72
N ALA A 98 -13.35 -4.23 17.29
CA ALA A 98 -13.94 -4.20 15.97
C ALA A 98 -12.87 -4.12 14.87
N GLU A 99 -11.82 -3.32 15.08
CA GLU A 99 -10.72 -3.20 14.12
C GLU A 99 -9.89 -4.49 14.05
N LYS A 100 -9.62 -5.15 15.19
CA LYS A 100 -8.94 -6.46 15.21
C LYS A 100 -9.75 -7.54 14.49
N GLU A 101 -11.06 -7.59 14.71
CA GLU A 101 -11.94 -8.53 14.00
C GLU A 101 -11.96 -8.29 12.48
N LYS A 102 -11.94 -7.02 12.07
CA LYS A 102 -11.88 -6.63 10.67
C LYS A 102 -10.55 -7.04 10.03
N GLN A 103 -9.44 -6.78 10.72
CA GLN A 103 -8.11 -7.18 10.26
C GLN A 103 -7.98 -8.71 10.16
N GLU A 104 -8.55 -9.45 11.11
CA GLU A 104 -8.54 -10.92 11.06
C GLU A 104 -9.38 -11.46 9.89
N LYS A 105 -10.54 -10.88 9.63
CA LYS A 105 -11.34 -11.22 8.44
C LYS A 105 -10.60 -10.91 7.14
N GLU A 106 -9.95 -9.76 7.07
CA GLU A 106 -9.12 -9.37 5.92
C GLU A 106 -7.97 -10.36 5.71
N ARG A 107 -7.27 -10.75 6.77
CA ARG A 107 -6.20 -11.74 6.71
C ARG A 107 -6.67 -13.09 6.18
N LYS A 108 -7.77 -13.62 6.72
CA LYS A 108 -8.36 -14.87 6.24
C LYS A 108 -8.76 -14.80 4.75
N LEU A 109 -9.31 -13.68 4.33
CA LEU A 109 -9.64 -13.44 2.92
C LEU A 109 -8.39 -13.41 2.04
N GLN A 110 -7.33 -12.74 2.47
CA GLN A 110 -6.06 -12.67 1.74
C GLN A 110 -5.43 -14.06 1.60
N GLU A 111 -5.38 -14.84 2.68
CA GLU A 111 -4.87 -16.21 2.67
C GLU A 111 -5.67 -17.10 1.69
N ALA A 112 -6.98 -17.01 1.72
CA ALA A 112 -7.85 -17.75 0.80
C ALA A 112 -7.59 -17.34 -0.67
N MET A 113 -7.48 -16.04 -0.94
CA MET A 113 -7.17 -15.53 -2.27
C MET A 113 -5.79 -16.01 -2.77
N LEU A 114 -4.78 -15.99 -1.91
CA LEU A 114 -3.43 -16.46 -2.24
C LEU A 114 -3.43 -17.96 -2.52
N SER A 115 -4.14 -18.75 -1.72
CA SER A 115 -4.30 -20.18 -1.91
C SER A 115 -4.95 -20.52 -3.26
N VAL A 116 -6.03 -19.81 -3.61
CA VAL A 116 -6.69 -19.99 -4.92
C VAL A 116 -5.76 -19.60 -6.08
N LYS A 117 -5.06 -18.47 -5.96
CA LYS A 117 -4.09 -18.04 -6.99
C LYS A 117 -2.92 -19.01 -7.14
N LYS A 118 -2.46 -19.60 -6.04
CA LYS A 118 -1.40 -20.61 -6.06
C LYS A 118 -1.86 -21.89 -6.77
N LYS A 119 -3.11 -22.31 -6.56
CA LYS A 119 -3.68 -23.54 -7.12
C LYS A 119 -4.13 -23.39 -8.57
N PHE A 120 -4.76 -22.27 -8.93
CA PHE A 120 -5.43 -22.06 -10.21
C PHE A 120 -4.81 -20.96 -11.08
N GLY A 121 -3.71 -20.37 -10.63
CA GLY A 121 -2.99 -19.32 -11.36
C GLY A 121 -3.38 -17.89 -10.98
N LYS A 122 -2.56 -16.93 -11.43
CA LYS A 122 -2.66 -15.52 -11.03
C LYS A 122 -3.98 -14.85 -11.45
N ASN A 123 -4.60 -15.34 -12.51
CA ASN A 123 -5.85 -14.79 -13.07
C ASN A 123 -7.12 -15.46 -12.52
N ALA A 124 -7.00 -16.45 -11.61
CA ALA A 124 -8.14 -17.17 -11.06
C ALA A 124 -9.08 -16.28 -10.22
N ILE A 125 -8.53 -15.28 -9.54
CA ILE A 125 -9.29 -14.26 -8.82
C ILE A 125 -8.72 -12.89 -9.20
N LEU A 126 -9.58 -12.02 -9.72
CA LEU A 126 -9.26 -10.65 -10.07
C LEU A 126 -10.18 -9.68 -9.32
N LYS A 127 -9.68 -8.48 -9.06
CA LYS A 127 -10.53 -7.37 -8.58
C LYS A 127 -11.41 -6.88 -9.75
N GLY A 128 -12.62 -6.42 -9.48
CA GLY A 128 -13.52 -5.88 -10.52
C GLY A 128 -12.87 -4.73 -11.32
N SER A 129 -12.03 -3.91 -10.68
CA SER A 129 -11.25 -2.87 -11.37
C SER A 129 -10.26 -3.41 -12.40
N SER A 130 -9.86 -4.67 -12.30
CA SER A 130 -8.98 -5.32 -13.29
C SER A 130 -9.69 -5.73 -14.57
N LEU A 131 -11.01 -5.64 -14.61
CA LEU A 131 -11.85 -5.92 -15.77
C LEU A 131 -12.31 -4.65 -16.49
N GLN A 132 -11.98 -3.48 -15.96
CA GLN A 132 -12.32 -2.20 -16.58
C GLN A 132 -11.47 -1.94 -17.83
N GLU A 133 -12.00 -1.14 -18.72
CA GLU A 133 -11.29 -0.69 -19.92
C GLU A 133 -9.98 0.00 -19.55
N GLY A 134 -8.89 -0.33 -20.27
CA GLY A 134 -7.54 0.15 -19.98
C GLY A 134 -6.79 -0.61 -18.88
N SER A 135 -7.40 -1.59 -18.21
CA SER A 135 -6.68 -2.45 -17.27
C SER A 135 -5.74 -3.40 -17.98
N THR A 136 -4.48 -3.44 -17.53
CA THR A 136 -3.45 -4.34 -18.08
C THR A 136 -3.15 -5.54 -17.17
N THR A 137 -3.96 -5.78 -16.14
CA THR A 137 -3.68 -6.78 -15.09
C THR A 137 -3.57 -8.19 -15.66
N ILE A 138 -4.53 -8.60 -16.50
CA ILE A 138 -4.58 -9.95 -17.08
C ILE A 138 -3.39 -10.17 -18.00
N GLU A 139 -3.10 -9.20 -18.86
CA GLU A 139 -1.95 -9.27 -19.78
C GLU A 139 -0.63 -9.36 -19.02
N ARG A 140 -0.45 -8.56 -17.99
CA ARG A 140 0.75 -8.58 -17.15
C ARG A 140 0.94 -9.89 -16.40
N ASN A 141 -0.14 -10.48 -15.92
CA ASN A 141 -0.07 -11.79 -15.27
C ASN A 141 0.38 -12.91 -16.19
N ASN A 142 0.18 -12.76 -17.50
CA ASN A 142 0.60 -13.72 -18.53
C ASN A 142 2.01 -13.44 -19.06
N GLN A 143 2.67 -12.39 -18.59
CA GLN A 143 4.05 -12.09 -18.98
C GLN A 143 5.07 -12.79 -18.07
N ILE A 144 6.15 -13.28 -18.66
CA ILE A 144 7.31 -13.83 -17.98
C ILE A 144 8.46 -12.84 -18.12
N GLY A 145 8.98 -12.33 -16.99
CA GLY A 145 10.09 -11.37 -17.00
C GLY A 145 9.77 -10.02 -17.70
N GLY A 146 8.48 -9.66 -17.83
CA GLY A 146 8.04 -8.43 -18.50
C GLY A 146 7.89 -8.53 -20.01
N HIS A 147 8.08 -9.71 -20.59
CA HIS A 147 7.89 -10.01 -22.00
C HIS A 147 6.72 -10.99 -22.20
N ARG A 148 6.06 -10.90 -23.35
CA ARG A 148 5.10 -11.94 -23.75
C ARG A 148 5.87 -13.22 -24.01
N ALA A 149 5.38 -14.32 -23.43
CA ALA A 149 5.87 -15.68 -23.75
C ALA A 149 5.34 -16.09 -25.12
#